data_cd62a9363cf4c1c7dc288063e47e3b0f
#
_entry.id   cd62a9363cf4c1c7dc288063e47e3b0f
#
_cell.length_a   1.000
_cell.length_b   1.000
_cell.length_c   1.000
_cell.angle_alpha   90.00
_cell.angle_beta   90.00
_cell.angle_gamma   90.00
#
_symmetry.space_group_name_H-M   'P 1'
#
loop_
_entity.id
_entity.type
_entity.pdbx_description
1 polymer ?
#
loop_
_entity_poly.entity_id
_entity_poly.type
_entity_poly.pdbx_seq_one_letter_code
_entity_poly.pdbx_strand_id
1 'polypeptide(L)' 'MPDNYQDMALDELRPILASELPQDAAFDGWSKAALCATADRLGMDRDVAQLAFRGGAIEMIDAWFAHVDAAMALA' A
#
# COMPACT_ATOMS: atom_id res chain seq x y z
N MET A 1 -14.26 14.54 4.82
CA MET A 1 -14.18 14.04 4.81
C MET A 1 -13.48 13.35 5.20
N PRO A 2 -13.30 12.96 5.42
CA PRO A 2 -12.59 12.41 5.94
C PRO A 2 -12.12 11.35 5.63
N ASP A 3 -11.84 11.04 5.21
CA ASP A 3 -11.33 10.24 5.02
C ASP A 3 -10.91 9.38 5.62
N ASN A 4 -11.17 8.82 5.71
CA ASN A 4 -10.88 8.11 6.60
C ASN A 4 -10.53 6.79 6.29
N TYR A 5 -9.23 6.58 6.10
CA TYR A 5 -8.62 5.27 5.97
C TYR A 5 -8.90 4.40 7.19
N GLN A 6 -9.16 5.02 8.31
CA GLN A 6 -9.46 4.27 9.54
C GLN A 6 -10.77 3.51 9.46
N ASP A 7 -11.69 3.99 8.64
CA ASP A 7 -12.99 3.35 8.48
C ASP A 7 -13.01 2.32 7.37
N MET A 8 -11.90 2.18 6.64
CA MET A 8 -11.81 1.25 5.53
C MET A 8 -11.30 -0.11 6.01
N ALA A 9 -11.78 -1.17 5.38
CA ALA A 9 -11.25 -2.50 5.65
C ALA A 9 -9.82 -2.59 5.11
N LEU A 10 -9.01 -3.47 5.71
CA LEU A 10 -7.63 -3.65 5.27
C LEU A 10 -7.55 -4.01 3.79
N ASP A 11 -8.49 -4.81 3.30
CA ASP A 11 -8.54 -5.19 1.89
C ASP A 11 -8.71 -3.99 0.97
N GLU A 12 -9.41 -2.96 1.45
CA GLU A 12 -9.62 -1.74 0.68
C GLU A 12 -8.37 -0.86 0.68
N LEU A 13 -7.60 -0.92 1.76
CA LEU A 13 -6.37 -0.14 1.87
C LEU A 13 -5.23 -0.69 1.04
N ARG A 14 -5.19 -2.00 0.83
CA ARG A 14 -4.10 -2.64 0.10
C ARG A 14 -3.93 -2.10 -1.31
N PRO A 15 -4.98 -1.98 -2.14
CA PRO A 15 -4.79 -1.39 -3.47
C PRO A 15 -4.33 0.06 -3.44
N ILE A 16 -4.79 0.83 -2.45
CA ILE A 16 -4.37 2.22 -2.31
C ILE A 16 -2.88 2.29 -2.02
N LEU A 17 -2.43 1.52 -1.04
CA LEU A 17 -1.03 1.46 -0.69
C LEU A 17 -0.19 0.90 -1.84
N ALA A 18 -0.68 -0.14 -2.51
CA ALA A 18 0.04 -0.77 -3.59
C ALA A 18 0.27 0.19 -4.77
N SER A 19 -0.69 1.06 -5.04
CA SER A 19 -0.54 2.02 -6.13
C SER A 19 0.50 3.10 -5.83
N GLU A 20 0.73 3.39 -4.55
CA GLU A 20 1.66 4.44 -4.13
C GLU A 20 3.03 3.92 -3.70
N LEU A 21 3.09 2.67 -3.28
CA LEU A 21 4.33 2.07 -2.78
C LEU A 21 5.52 2.13 -3.74
N PRO A 22 5.34 1.94 -5.07
CA PRO A 22 6.50 1.96 -5.96
C PRO A 22 7.33 3.23 -5.89
N GLN A 23 6.70 4.37 -5.62
CA GLN A 23 7.43 5.63 -5.50
C GLN A 23 8.40 5.60 -4.33
N ASP A 24 7.97 5.04 -3.22
CA ASP A 24 8.82 4.94 -2.03
C ASP A 24 9.76 3.76 -2.11
N ALA A 25 9.33 2.68 -2.76
CA ALA A 25 10.18 1.50 -2.96
C ALA A 25 11.36 1.80 -3.87
N ALA A 26 11.26 2.80 -4.73
CA ALA A 26 12.37 3.19 -5.58
C ALA A 26 13.56 3.70 -4.75
N PHE A 27 13.29 4.23 -3.57
CA PHE A 27 14.35 4.74 -2.68
C PHE A 27 14.73 3.75 -1.59
N ASP A 28 13.72 3.12 -0.98
CA ASP A 28 13.93 2.27 0.20
C ASP A 28 13.75 0.79 -0.07
N GLY A 29 13.43 0.43 -1.30
CA GLY A 29 13.10 -0.95 -1.63
C GLY A 29 11.72 -1.33 -1.11
N TRP A 30 11.32 -2.56 -1.36
CA TRP A 30 10.04 -3.08 -0.88
C TRP A 30 10.21 -3.48 0.57
N SER A 31 10.06 -2.52 1.46
CA SER A 31 10.40 -2.68 2.87
C SER A 31 9.36 -2.00 3.76
N LYS A 32 9.47 -2.30 5.04
CA LYS A 32 8.64 -1.65 6.05
C LYS A 32 8.86 -0.13 6.04
N ALA A 33 10.11 0.30 5.79
CA ALA A 33 10.43 1.72 5.72
C ALA A 33 9.66 2.39 4.58
N ALA A 34 9.62 1.75 3.42
CA ALA A 34 8.87 2.26 2.28
C ALA A 34 7.38 2.32 2.60
N LEU A 35 6.85 1.28 3.24
CA LEU A 35 5.45 1.23 3.61
C LEU A 35 5.09 2.37 4.57
N CYS A 36 5.94 2.61 5.56
CA CYS A 36 5.71 3.71 6.51
C CYS A 36 5.78 5.06 5.82
N ALA A 37 6.71 5.24 4.90
CA ALA A 37 6.83 6.48 4.14
C ALA A 37 5.57 6.72 3.29
N THR A 38 5.06 5.67 2.67
CA THR A 38 3.84 5.75 1.89
C THR A 38 2.65 6.13 2.78
N ALA A 39 2.54 5.48 3.94
CA ALA A 39 1.46 5.76 4.88
C ALA A 39 1.51 7.22 5.33
N ASP A 40 2.71 7.72 5.65
CA ASP A 40 2.88 9.11 6.08
C ASP A 40 2.44 10.07 4.98
N ARG A 41 2.82 9.77 3.76
CA ARG A 41 2.50 10.62 2.62
C ARG A 41 0.99 10.68 2.38
N LEU A 42 0.29 9.58 2.62
CA LEU A 42 -1.15 9.49 2.45
C LEU A 42 -1.94 9.96 3.67
N GLY A 43 -1.26 10.24 4.77
CA GLY A 43 -1.93 10.58 6.02
C GLY A 43 -2.55 9.38 6.71
N MET A 44 -2.03 8.20 6.44
CA MET A 44 -2.52 6.94 6.99
C MET A 44 -1.69 6.56 8.21
N ASP A 45 -2.32 5.95 9.21
CA ASP A 45 -1.61 5.44 10.38
C ASP A 45 -0.64 4.34 9.94
N ARG A 46 0.60 4.43 10.40
CA ARG A 46 1.63 3.45 10.07
C ARG A 46 1.26 2.03 10.52
N ASP A 47 0.65 1.92 11.70
CA ASP A 47 0.27 0.61 12.23
C ASP A 47 -0.80 -0.03 11.35
N VAL A 48 -1.74 0.77 10.87
CA VAL A 48 -2.78 0.29 9.97
C VAL A 48 -2.16 -0.19 8.65
N ALA A 49 -1.22 0.56 8.11
CA ALA A 49 -0.53 0.17 6.89
C ALA A 49 0.22 -1.14 7.07
N GLN A 50 0.88 -1.31 8.21
CA GLN A 50 1.60 -2.54 8.51
C GLN A 50 0.67 -3.74 8.65
N LEU A 51 -0.52 -3.52 9.21
CA LEU A 51 -1.51 -4.58 9.30
C LEU A 51 -2.00 -5.03 7.93
N ALA A 52 -2.05 -4.12 6.98
CA ALA A 52 -2.47 -4.44 5.62
C ALA A 52 -1.46 -5.33 4.90
N PHE A 53 -0.19 -5.30 5.32
CA PHE A 53 0.88 -6.08 4.68
C PHE A 53 1.70 -6.83 5.74
N ARG A 54 1.04 -7.72 6.45
CA ARG A 54 1.68 -8.48 7.52
C ARG A 54 2.82 -9.37 7.03
N GLY A 55 2.71 -9.87 5.81
CA GLY A 55 3.72 -10.72 5.22
C GLY A 55 4.95 -9.95 4.72
N GLY A 56 4.93 -8.63 4.81
CA GLY A 56 6.08 -7.82 4.43
C GLY A 56 6.22 -7.62 2.94
N ALA A 57 7.47 -7.60 2.47
CA ALA A 57 7.78 -7.25 1.08
C ALA A 57 7.05 -8.12 0.07
N ILE A 58 6.94 -9.41 0.35
CA ILE A 58 6.29 -10.34 -0.58
C ILE A 58 4.83 -9.95 -0.81
N GLU A 59 4.13 -9.61 0.26
CA GLU A 59 2.73 -9.19 0.14
C GLU A 59 2.58 -7.86 -0.57
N MET A 60 3.52 -6.96 -0.34
CA MET A 60 3.52 -5.67 -1.02
C MET A 60 3.66 -5.84 -2.53
N ILE A 61 4.59 -6.68 -2.94
CA ILE A 61 4.84 -6.95 -4.34
C ILE A 61 3.64 -7.65 -4.98
N ASP A 62 3.07 -8.63 -4.28
CA ASP A 62 1.88 -9.32 -4.76
C ASP A 62 0.72 -8.36 -4.98
N ALA A 63 0.50 -7.46 -4.03
CA ALA A 63 -0.58 -6.49 -4.13
C ALA A 63 -0.34 -5.53 -5.29
N TRP A 64 0.91 -5.15 -5.52
CA TRP A 64 1.26 -4.29 -6.64
C TRP A 64 1.01 -5.00 -7.98
N PHE A 65 1.41 -6.26 -8.10
CA PHE A 65 1.14 -7.03 -9.31
C PHE A 65 -0.36 -7.15 -9.56
N ALA A 66 -1.13 -7.41 -8.52
CA ALA A 66 -2.58 -7.50 -8.65
C ALA A 66 -3.17 -6.17 -9.13
N HIS A 67 -2.66 -5.07 -8.61
CA HIS A 67 -3.07 -3.73 -9.00
C HIS A 67 -2.76 -3.47 -10.48
N VAL A 68 -1.55 -3.83 -10.91
CA VAL A 68 -1.13 -3.64 -12.30
C VAL A 68 -1.97 -4.51 -13.23
N ASP A 69 -2.21 -5.77 -12.86
CA ASP A 69 -3.04 -6.67 -13.65
C ASP A 69 -4.45 -6.13 -13.82
N ALA A 70 -5.03 -5.63 -12.74
CA ALA A 70 -6.38 -5.07 -12.79
C ALA A 70 -6.42 -3.86 -13.70
N ALA A 71 -5.41 -3.00 -13.63
CA ALA A 71 -5.33 -1.82 -14.47
C ALA A 71 -5.18 -2.20 -15.95
N MET A 72 -4.38 -3.21 -16.22
CA MET A 72 -4.19 -3.67 -17.60
C MET A 72 -5.44 -4.36 -18.14
N ALA A 73 -6.15 -5.07 -17.30
CA ALA A 73 -7.38 -5.74 -17.71
C ALA A 73 -8.48 -4.75 -18.08
N LEU A 74 -8.43 -3.55 -17.48
CA LEU A 74 -9.40 -2.50 -17.77
C LEU A 74 -9.04 -1.69 -19.02
N ALA A 75 -7.82 -1.77 -19.44
CA ALA A 75 -7.37 -1.07 -20.65
C ALA A 75 -7.73 -1.86 -21.91
#